data_2e9d0b2a26356f42129d33fe4e305cc2
#
_entry.id   2e9d0b2a26356f42129d33fe4e305cc2
#
_cell.length_a   1.000
_cell.length_b   1.000
_cell.length_c   1.000
_cell.angle_alpha   90.00
_cell.angle_beta   90.00
_cell.angle_gamma   90.00
#
_symmetry.space_group_name_H-M   'P 1'
#
loop_
_entity.id
_entity.type
_entity.pdbx_description
1 polymer ?
#
loop_
_entity_poly.entity_id
_entity_poly.type
_entity_poly.pdbx_seq_one_letter_code
_entity_poly.pdbx_strand_id
1 'polypeptide(L)'
;MAFNPEKRLRLSLAVTVLILIAEVAGGLFSNSLALLSDAGHNLTDAFALGLSIIAARISKRPSDHKATYGYQRVGVLAAVFNGLCLLIIALFVFFESYRRLVSPQQINIPLMLTIAIIGFIGNLVAALMIGRGHEDLNIKSAWLHLLGDTLSSVGVIASGIIIYFTGWVYADPVASLLIGIGIIIGSMGVVKEALTIFLEMTPEGFHAEEIAKKICDMPEIMGVHDVHIWSVAHKRVAFSAHIWVHDQRLSEVEVTRKKIERMLSDMGVGHIMLQFECAECENGGIYCQID
;
A
#
# COMPACT_ATOMS: atom_id res chain seq x y z
N MET A 1 -6.57 28.56 -18.19
CA MET A 1 -7.56 27.49 -18.50
C MET A 1 -7.35 26.38 -17.48
N ALA A 2 -8.24 26.22 -16.50
CA ALA A 2 -8.14 25.13 -15.54
C ALA A 2 -8.64 23.84 -16.21
N PHE A 3 -7.71 22.96 -16.56
CA PHE A 3 -8.07 21.62 -17.06
C PHE A 3 -8.85 20.87 -15.98
N ASN A 4 -9.95 20.21 -16.38
CA ASN A 4 -10.75 19.35 -15.51
C ASN A 4 -9.84 18.26 -14.89
N PRO A 5 -9.88 17.99 -13.57
CA PRO A 5 -9.04 16.99 -12.89
C PRO A 5 -9.02 15.62 -13.58
N GLU A 6 -10.17 15.14 -14.08
CA GLU A 6 -10.23 13.88 -14.83
C GLU A 6 -9.43 13.89 -16.14
N LYS A 7 -9.43 15.02 -16.87
CA LYS A 7 -8.65 15.14 -18.10
C LYS A 7 -7.14 15.11 -17.82
N ARG A 8 -6.71 15.73 -16.69
CA ARG A 8 -5.30 15.70 -16.26
C ARG A 8 -4.85 14.29 -15.94
N LEU A 9 -5.65 13.54 -15.17
CA LEU A 9 -5.38 12.15 -14.80
C LEU A 9 -5.30 11.23 -16.05
N ARG A 10 -6.25 11.36 -17.00
CA ARG A 10 -6.24 10.57 -18.24
C ARG A 10 -5.04 10.88 -19.12
N LEU A 11 -4.66 12.14 -19.22
CA LEU A 11 -3.49 12.55 -20.02
C LEU A 11 -2.20 12.06 -19.35
N SER A 12 -2.07 12.20 -18.05
CA SER A 12 -0.95 11.67 -17.29
C SER A 12 -0.80 10.15 -17.49
N LEU A 13 -1.89 9.39 -17.37
CA LEU A 13 -1.89 7.94 -17.60
C LEU A 13 -1.45 7.60 -19.05
N ALA A 14 -1.93 8.33 -20.04
CA ALA A 14 -1.50 8.11 -21.42
C ALA A 14 -0.01 8.37 -21.61
N VAL A 15 0.53 9.42 -21.00
CA VAL A 15 1.97 9.75 -21.02
C VAL A 15 2.76 8.63 -20.34
N THR A 16 2.35 8.18 -19.15
CA THR A 16 3.03 7.10 -18.43
C THR A 16 3.05 5.79 -19.24
N VAL A 17 1.95 5.42 -19.90
CA VAL A 17 1.91 4.22 -20.77
C VAL A 17 2.85 4.36 -21.97
N LEU A 18 2.93 5.54 -22.57
CA LEU A 18 3.86 5.77 -23.70
C LEU A 18 5.32 5.71 -23.23
N ILE A 19 5.64 6.28 -22.07
CA ILE A 19 6.96 6.20 -21.46
C ILE A 19 7.31 4.74 -21.17
N LEU A 20 6.42 3.99 -20.56
CA LEU A 20 6.62 2.57 -20.26
C LEU A 20 6.97 1.76 -21.53
N ILE A 21 6.22 1.96 -22.62
CA ILE A 21 6.52 1.27 -23.90
C ILE A 21 7.90 1.66 -24.42
N ALA A 22 8.25 2.95 -24.35
CA ALA A 22 9.55 3.45 -24.77
C ALA A 22 10.69 2.88 -23.91
N GLU A 23 10.53 2.82 -22.58
CA GLU A 23 11.51 2.28 -21.65
C GLU A 23 11.73 0.78 -21.83
N VAL A 24 10.64 -0.01 -21.97
CA VAL A 24 10.76 -1.45 -22.25
C VAL A 24 11.52 -1.68 -23.57
N ALA A 25 11.09 -1.03 -24.65
CA ALA A 25 11.75 -1.16 -25.94
C ALA A 25 13.20 -0.65 -25.88
N GLY A 26 13.41 0.54 -25.31
CA GLY A 26 14.72 1.16 -25.16
C GLY A 26 15.66 0.32 -24.29
N GLY A 27 15.19 -0.23 -23.18
CA GLY A 27 15.95 -1.09 -22.30
C GLY A 27 16.42 -2.38 -22.98
N LEU A 28 15.53 -3.03 -23.74
CA LEU A 28 15.86 -4.22 -24.52
C LEU A 28 16.87 -3.91 -25.65
N PHE A 29 16.65 -2.87 -26.44
CA PHE A 29 17.53 -2.55 -27.55
C PHE A 29 18.85 -1.88 -27.13
N SER A 30 18.88 -1.17 -26.00
CA SER A 30 20.11 -0.60 -25.46
C SER A 30 20.90 -1.60 -24.60
N ASN A 31 20.28 -2.72 -24.22
CA ASN A 31 20.81 -3.68 -23.24
C ASN A 31 21.13 -3.05 -21.88
N SER A 32 20.36 -2.03 -21.46
CA SER A 32 20.48 -1.37 -20.16
C SER A 32 19.56 -2.03 -19.12
N LEU A 33 20.17 -2.54 -18.05
CA LEU A 33 19.42 -3.14 -16.96
C LEU A 33 18.73 -2.07 -16.08
N ALA A 34 19.38 -0.91 -15.91
CA ALA A 34 18.81 0.20 -15.16
C ALA A 34 17.50 0.69 -15.82
N LEU A 35 17.49 0.83 -17.15
CA LEU A 35 16.29 1.21 -17.91
C LEU A 35 15.21 0.13 -17.85
N LEU A 36 15.58 -1.16 -17.92
CA LEU A 36 14.64 -2.27 -17.76
C LEU A 36 14.08 -2.38 -16.33
N SER A 37 14.88 -2.03 -15.32
CA SER A 37 14.42 -2.03 -13.91
C SER A 37 13.38 -0.94 -13.68
N ASP A 38 13.61 0.25 -14.23
CA ASP A 38 12.66 1.37 -14.21
C ASP A 38 11.36 1.01 -14.95
N ALA A 39 11.48 0.47 -16.17
CA ALA A 39 10.33 -0.02 -16.93
C ALA A 39 9.56 -1.14 -16.22
N GLY A 40 10.24 -2.06 -15.52
CA GLY A 40 9.61 -3.13 -14.74
C GLY A 40 8.78 -2.60 -13.58
N HIS A 41 9.27 -1.57 -12.89
CA HIS A 41 8.53 -0.86 -11.85
C HIS A 41 7.27 -0.21 -12.44
N ASN A 42 7.41 0.61 -13.47
CA ASN A 42 6.30 1.30 -14.14
C ASN A 42 5.24 0.33 -14.71
N LEU A 43 5.67 -0.83 -15.23
CA LEU A 43 4.77 -1.88 -15.70
C LEU A 43 3.91 -2.45 -14.57
N THR A 44 4.56 -2.73 -13.42
CA THR A 44 3.86 -3.28 -12.26
C THR A 44 2.86 -2.29 -11.70
N ASP A 45 3.18 -0.99 -11.67
CA ASP A 45 2.27 0.05 -11.22
C ASP A 45 1.06 0.23 -12.13
N ALA A 46 1.26 0.17 -13.44
CA ALA A 46 0.15 0.16 -14.41
C ALA A 46 -0.76 -1.06 -14.23
N PHE A 47 -0.17 -2.24 -13.97
CA PHE A 47 -0.91 -3.46 -13.68
C PHE A 47 -1.67 -3.38 -12.35
N ALA A 48 -1.00 -2.86 -11.30
CA ALA A 48 -1.61 -2.63 -9.99
C ALA A 48 -2.82 -1.71 -10.04
N LEU A 49 -2.72 -0.63 -10.83
CA LEU A 49 -3.84 0.29 -11.04
C LEU A 49 -5.04 -0.43 -11.67
N GLY A 50 -4.80 -1.24 -12.72
CA GLY A 50 -5.85 -2.07 -13.34
C GLY A 50 -6.51 -3.02 -12.35
N LEU A 51 -5.70 -3.75 -11.60
CA LEU A 51 -6.16 -4.69 -10.56
C LEU A 51 -6.94 -3.97 -9.45
N SER A 52 -6.46 -2.80 -9.02
CA SER A 52 -7.14 -1.97 -8.00
C SER A 52 -8.51 -1.47 -8.47
N ILE A 53 -8.67 -1.12 -9.75
CA ILE A 53 -9.97 -0.73 -10.31
C ILE A 53 -10.95 -1.91 -10.26
N ILE A 54 -10.51 -3.10 -10.63
CA ILE A 54 -11.32 -4.33 -10.58
C ILE A 54 -11.69 -4.64 -9.13
N ALA A 55 -10.71 -4.63 -8.23
CA ALA A 55 -10.89 -4.87 -6.80
C ALA A 55 -11.87 -3.86 -6.18
N ALA A 56 -11.74 -2.57 -6.51
CA ALA A 56 -12.65 -1.52 -6.03
C ALA A 56 -14.10 -1.73 -6.50
N ARG A 57 -14.32 -2.25 -7.71
CA ARG A 57 -15.67 -2.61 -8.19
C ARG A 57 -16.24 -3.79 -7.42
N ILE A 58 -15.43 -4.81 -7.16
CA ILE A 58 -15.86 -6.01 -6.41
C ILE A 58 -16.12 -5.65 -4.95
N SER A 59 -15.26 -4.84 -4.33
CA SER A 59 -15.39 -4.39 -2.92
C SER A 59 -16.65 -3.57 -2.64
N LYS A 60 -17.26 -2.97 -3.67
CA LYS A 60 -18.53 -2.24 -3.55
C LYS A 60 -19.76 -3.16 -3.54
N ARG A 61 -19.60 -4.46 -3.79
CA ARG A 61 -20.73 -5.39 -3.70
C ARG A 61 -21.19 -5.48 -2.25
N PRO A 62 -22.52 -5.45 -2.03
CA PRO A 62 -23.06 -5.60 -0.69
C PRO A 62 -22.71 -6.98 -0.10
N SER A 63 -22.80 -7.07 1.21
CA SER A 63 -22.70 -8.37 1.91
C SER A 63 -23.81 -9.31 1.45
N ASP A 64 -23.46 -10.59 1.35
CA ASP A 64 -24.37 -11.68 0.99
C ASP A 64 -24.13 -12.90 1.87
N HIS A 65 -24.84 -14.01 1.59
CA HIS A 65 -24.72 -15.25 2.36
C HIS A 65 -23.35 -15.93 2.31
N LYS A 66 -22.47 -15.56 1.35
CA LYS A 66 -21.10 -16.08 1.21
C LYS A 66 -20.08 -15.15 1.83
N ALA A 67 -20.35 -13.84 1.84
CA ALA A 67 -19.45 -12.82 2.32
C ALA A 67 -20.21 -11.84 3.21
N THR A 68 -20.40 -12.21 4.49
CA THR A 68 -21.21 -11.43 5.45
C THR A 68 -20.61 -10.06 5.76
N TYR A 69 -19.29 -9.91 5.74
CA TYR A 69 -18.59 -8.61 5.80
C TYR A 69 -18.46 -7.91 4.43
N GLY A 70 -19.07 -8.51 3.37
CA GLY A 70 -18.91 -8.05 1.99
C GLY A 70 -17.54 -8.44 1.39
N TYR A 71 -17.23 -7.89 0.22
CA TYR A 71 -16.05 -8.27 -0.57
C TYR A 71 -14.87 -7.31 -0.39
N GLN A 72 -14.79 -6.62 0.74
CA GLN A 72 -13.81 -5.52 0.96
C GLN A 72 -12.36 -6.03 0.98
N ARG A 73 -12.11 -7.25 1.46
CA ARG A 73 -10.78 -7.88 1.48
C ARG A 73 -10.20 -8.17 0.08
N VAL A 74 -11.03 -8.11 -0.98
CA VAL A 74 -10.54 -8.25 -2.37
C VAL A 74 -9.54 -7.13 -2.73
N GLY A 75 -9.76 -5.92 -2.21
CA GLY A 75 -8.79 -4.83 -2.37
C GLY A 75 -7.45 -5.10 -1.70
N VAL A 76 -7.49 -5.71 -0.52
CA VAL A 76 -6.29 -6.10 0.24
C VAL A 76 -5.53 -7.23 -0.51
N LEU A 77 -6.27 -8.23 -1.04
CA LEU A 77 -5.68 -9.30 -1.85
C LEU A 77 -4.98 -8.75 -3.11
N ALA A 78 -5.60 -7.76 -3.77
CA ALA A 78 -4.99 -7.10 -4.92
C ALA A 78 -3.67 -6.40 -4.52
N ALA A 79 -3.62 -5.74 -3.37
CA ALA A 79 -2.41 -5.09 -2.86
C ALA A 79 -1.29 -6.10 -2.54
N VAL A 80 -1.62 -7.25 -1.91
CA VAL A 80 -0.64 -8.33 -1.68
C VAL A 80 -0.08 -8.84 -3.00
N PHE A 81 -0.96 -9.14 -3.96
CA PHE A 81 -0.53 -9.65 -5.26
C PHE A 81 0.42 -8.68 -5.96
N ASN A 82 0.08 -7.38 -5.96
CA ASN A 82 0.95 -6.35 -6.52
C ASN A 82 2.31 -6.29 -5.82
N GLY A 83 2.32 -6.25 -4.48
CA GLY A 83 3.55 -6.23 -3.70
C GLY A 83 4.45 -7.45 -3.98
N LEU A 84 3.86 -8.65 -4.13
CA LEU A 84 4.60 -9.85 -4.50
C LEU A 84 5.17 -9.77 -5.91
N CYS A 85 4.44 -9.24 -6.89
CA CYS A 85 4.95 -9.02 -8.24
C CYS A 85 6.16 -8.08 -8.24
N LEU A 86 6.11 -6.98 -7.48
CA LEU A 86 7.24 -6.06 -7.31
C LEU A 86 8.46 -6.75 -6.68
N LEU A 87 8.26 -7.58 -5.66
CA LEU A 87 9.35 -8.35 -5.04
C LEU A 87 9.98 -9.33 -6.02
N ILE A 88 9.19 -10.02 -6.86
CA ILE A 88 9.70 -10.93 -7.89
C ILE A 88 10.55 -10.17 -8.92
N ILE A 89 10.08 -9.00 -9.37
CA ILE A 89 10.83 -8.14 -10.31
C ILE A 89 12.15 -7.69 -9.66
N ALA A 90 12.10 -7.22 -8.42
CA ALA A 90 13.30 -6.80 -7.69
C ALA A 90 14.33 -7.95 -7.58
N LEU A 91 13.88 -9.17 -7.22
CA LEU A 91 14.75 -10.34 -7.17
C LEU A 91 15.38 -10.65 -8.53
N PHE A 92 14.60 -10.55 -9.62
CA PHE A 92 15.13 -10.72 -10.97
C PHE A 92 16.18 -9.65 -11.30
N VAL A 93 15.92 -8.38 -10.95
CA VAL A 93 16.87 -7.28 -11.13
C VAL A 93 18.16 -7.53 -10.34
N PHE A 94 18.08 -8.02 -9.09
CA PHE A 94 19.25 -8.38 -8.28
C PHE A 94 20.07 -9.50 -8.91
N PHE A 95 19.39 -10.57 -9.35
CA PHE A 95 20.07 -11.70 -10.01
C PHE A 95 20.77 -11.26 -11.31
N GLU A 96 20.11 -10.50 -12.17
CA GLU A 96 20.69 -10.04 -13.42
C GLU A 96 21.77 -8.98 -13.19
N SER A 97 21.65 -8.12 -12.17
CA SER A 97 22.70 -7.18 -11.77
C SER A 97 23.95 -7.91 -11.33
N TYR A 98 23.80 -8.93 -10.48
CA TYR A 98 24.94 -9.77 -10.07
C TYR A 98 25.61 -10.43 -11.27
N ARG A 99 24.83 -10.99 -12.19
CA ARG A 99 25.34 -11.61 -13.42
C ARG A 99 26.14 -10.61 -14.26
N ARG A 100 25.66 -9.37 -14.40
CA ARG A 100 26.34 -8.30 -15.17
C ARG A 100 27.55 -7.73 -14.45
N LEU A 101 27.62 -7.80 -13.13
CA LEU A 101 28.84 -7.48 -12.37
C LEU A 101 29.94 -8.53 -12.59
N VAL A 102 29.57 -9.81 -12.75
CA VAL A 102 30.54 -10.88 -13.04
C VAL A 102 30.90 -10.92 -14.53
N SER A 103 29.95 -10.68 -15.41
CA SER A 103 30.14 -10.73 -16.88
C SER A 103 29.53 -9.46 -17.51
N PRO A 104 30.30 -8.36 -17.54
CA PRO A 104 29.81 -7.08 -18.04
C PRO A 104 29.31 -7.16 -19.49
N GLN A 105 28.17 -6.54 -19.74
CA GLN A 105 27.54 -6.47 -21.04
C GLN A 105 27.81 -5.11 -21.68
N GLN A 106 27.89 -5.09 -23.02
CA GLN A 106 27.97 -3.84 -23.75
C GLN A 106 26.58 -3.17 -23.81
N ILE A 107 26.57 -1.87 -23.56
CA ILE A 107 25.34 -1.05 -23.49
C ILE A 107 25.40 -0.03 -24.63
N ASN A 108 24.28 0.12 -25.34
CA ASN A 108 24.11 1.20 -26.30
C ASN A 108 23.77 2.50 -25.57
N ILE A 109 24.81 3.22 -25.13
CA ILE A 109 24.69 4.42 -24.30
C ILE A 109 23.84 5.53 -24.96
N PRO A 110 24.02 5.87 -26.26
CA PRO A 110 23.20 6.89 -26.90
C PRO A 110 21.70 6.57 -26.85
N LEU A 111 21.32 5.31 -27.11
CA LEU A 111 19.94 4.88 -27.06
C LEU A 111 19.40 4.89 -25.63
N MET A 112 20.17 4.35 -24.67
CA MET A 112 19.84 4.36 -23.23
C MET A 112 19.56 5.79 -22.74
N LEU A 113 20.48 6.73 -22.97
CA LEU A 113 20.35 8.12 -22.54
C LEU A 113 19.16 8.81 -23.21
N THR A 114 18.95 8.58 -24.51
CA THR A 114 17.82 9.18 -25.23
C THR A 114 16.49 8.77 -24.60
N ILE A 115 16.30 7.48 -24.36
CA ILE A 115 15.06 6.97 -23.75
C ILE A 115 14.91 7.42 -22.32
N ALA A 116 15.98 7.36 -21.50
CA ALA A 116 15.94 7.81 -20.11
C ALA A 116 15.61 9.32 -19.98
N ILE A 117 16.14 10.16 -20.89
CA ILE A 117 15.81 11.60 -20.92
C ILE A 117 14.34 11.82 -21.33
N ILE A 118 13.82 11.05 -22.29
CA ILE A 118 12.39 11.10 -22.67
C ILE A 118 11.51 10.71 -21.48
N GLY A 119 11.85 9.63 -20.77
CA GLY A 119 11.15 9.17 -19.56
C GLY A 119 11.16 10.25 -18.47
N PHE A 120 12.36 10.78 -18.16
CA PHE A 120 12.53 11.86 -17.19
C PHE A 120 11.66 13.10 -17.50
N ILE A 121 11.73 13.61 -18.75
CA ILE A 121 10.95 14.77 -19.16
C ILE A 121 9.45 14.46 -19.10
N GLY A 122 9.03 13.28 -19.56
CA GLY A 122 7.63 12.89 -19.55
C GLY A 122 7.06 12.78 -18.14
N ASN A 123 7.77 12.11 -17.22
CA ASN A 123 7.36 11.99 -15.81
C ASN A 123 7.36 13.35 -15.11
N LEU A 124 8.37 14.19 -15.35
CA LEU A 124 8.43 15.54 -14.80
C LEU A 124 7.27 16.41 -15.30
N VAL A 125 6.98 16.39 -16.62
CA VAL A 125 5.85 17.14 -17.19
C VAL A 125 4.53 16.63 -16.64
N ALA A 126 4.34 15.31 -16.52
CA ALA A 126 3.16 14.72 -15.92
C ALA A 126 2.99 15.15 -14.44
N ALA A 127 4.07 15.14 -13.65
CA ALA A 127 4.07 15.62 -12.28
C ALA A 127 3.70 17.11 -12.16
N LEU A 128 4.27 17.94 -13.04
CA LEU A 128 3.96 19.38 -13.08
C LEU A 128 2.52 19.66 -13.51
N MET A 129 1.97 18.86 -14.44
CA MET A 129 0.58 18.99 -14.89
C MET A 129 -0.42 18.61 -13.79
N ILE A 130 -0.15 17.57 -13.01
CA ILE A 130 -0.97 17.18 -11.88
C ILE A 130 -0.89 18.25 -10.78
N GLY A 131 0.31 18.77 -10.52
CA GLY A 131 0.57 19.78 -9.51
C GLY A 131 0.45 19.23 -8.07
N ARG A 132 0.90 20.03 -7.10
CA ARG A 132 0.72 19.71 -5.67
C ARG A 132 -0.74 19.93 -5.28
N GLY A 133 -1.58 18.91 -5.40
CA GLY A 133 -2.92 18.92 -4.84
C GLY A 133 -2.86 18.87 -3.30
N HIS A 134 -2.92 20.02 -2.63
CA HIS A 134 -2.82 20.07 -1.16
C HIS A 134 -4.03 19.47 -0.44
N GLU A 135 -5.20 19.41 -1.09
CA GLU A 135 -6.47 19.00 -0.50
C GLU A 135 -6.96 17.61 -0.91
N ASP A 136 -6.51 17.10 -2.08
CA ASP A 136 -6.92 15.79 -2.59
C ASP A 136 -5.78 14.77 -2.43
N LEU A 137 -6.00 13.77 -1.56
CA LEU A 137 -5.03 12.70 -1.27
C LEU A 137 -4.67 11.87 -2.52
N ASN A 138 -5.60 11.68 -3.45
CA ASN A 138 -5.34 10.93 -4.68
C ASN A 138 -4.41 11.71 -5.62
N ILE A 139 -4.63 13.02 -5.74
CA ILE A 139 -3.78 13.91 -6.54
C ILE A 139 -2.39 13.99 -5.92
N LYS A 140 -2.29 14.11 -4.59
CA LYS A 140 -1.02 14.12 -3.87
C LYS A 140 -0.26 12.81 -4.06
N SER A 141 -0.94 11.67 -3.97
CA SER A 141 -0.33 10.34 -4.16
C SER A 141 0.19 10.18 -5.58
N ALA A 142 -0.61 10.52 -6.60
CA ALA A 142 -0.19 10.47 -8.01
C ALA A 142 1.00 11.41 -8.29
N TRP A 143 1.04 12.59 -7.69
CA TRP A 143 2.16 13.52 -7.82
C TRP A 143 3.45 12.97 -7.21
N LEU A 144 3.38 12.39 -6.00
CA LEU A 144 4.53 11.76 -5.32
C LEU A 144 5.05 10.56 -6.11
N HIS A 145 4.17 9.74 -6.69
CA HIS A 145 4.53 8.63 -7.55
C HIS A 145 5.35 9.10 -8.75
N LEU A 146 4.82 10.05 -9.53
CA LEU A 146 5.54 10.61 -10.69
C LEU A 146 6.89 11.27 -10.33
N LEU A 147 7.01 11.84 -9.14
CA LEU A 147 8.30 12.32 -8.64
C LEU A 147 9.26 11.17 -8.34
N GLY A 148 8.77 10.06 -7.81
CA GLY A 148 9.55 8.83 -7.62
C GLY A 148 10.11 8.32 -8.95
N ASP A 149 9.26 8.21 -9.98
CA ASP A 149 9.65 7.78 -11.33
C ASP A 149 10.66 8.75 -11.96
N THR A 150 10.45 10.06 -11.76
CA THR A 150 11.41 11.08 -12.20
C THR A 150 12.77 10.88 -11.54
N LEU A 151 12.82 10.57 -10.25
CA LEU A 151 14.06 10.32 -9.52
C LEU A 151 14.74 9.03 -9.97
N SER A 152 13.98 7.96 -10.24
CA SER A 152 14.49 6.72 -10.80
C SER A 152 15.16 6.98 -12.17
N SER A 153 14.50 7.71 -13.05
CA SER A 153 15.06 8.10 -14.37
C SER A 153 16.36 8.92 -14.24
N VAL A 154 16.50 9.77 -13.19
CA VAL A 154 17.77 10.44 -12.89
C VAL A 154 18.89 9.44 -12.61
N GLY A 155 18.60 8.38 -11.87
CA GLY A 155 19.56 7.29 -11.60
C GLY A 155 20.04 6.62 -12.90
N VAL A 156 19.10 6.34 -13.81
CA VAL A 156 19.41 5.76 -15.13
C VAL A 156 20.27 6.71 -15.98
N ILE A 157 19.93 8.00 -16.03
CA ILE A 157 20.69 9.02 -16.75
C ILE A 157 22.11 9.16 -16.18
N ALA A 158 22.22 9.21 -14.85
CA ALA A 158 23.51 9.33 -14.17
C ALA A 158 24.43 8.13 -14.50
N SER A 159 23.89 6.90 -14.51
CA SER A 159 24.65 5.70 -14.88
C SER A 159 25.12 5.78 -16.35
N GLY A 160 24.25 6.19 -17.27
CA GLY A 160 24.58 6.37 -18.68
C GLY A 160 25.68 7.44 -18.91
N ILE A 161 25.61 8.56 -18.20
CA ILE A 161 26.64 9.62 -18.25
C ILE A 161 27.99 9.09 -17.70
N ILE A 162 27.96 8.37 -16.56
CA ILE A 162 29.19 7.77 -15.99
C ILE A 162 29.81 6.81 -17.01
N ILE A 163 29.04 5.93 -17.64
CA ILE A 163 29.55 4.99 -18.63
C ILE A 163 30.14 5.75 -19.84
N TYR A 164 29.46 6.78 -20.31
CA TYR A 164 29.88 7.55 -21.47
C TYR A 164 31.25 8.22 -21.27
N PHE A 165 31.49 8.81 -20.11
CA PHE A 165 32.76 9.53 -19.85
C PHE A 165 33.88 8.66 -19.32
N THR A 166 33.56 7.57 -18.59
CA THR A 166 34.55 6.75 -17.90
C THR A 166 34.75 5.37 -18.51
N GLY A 167 33.82 4.91 -19.35
CA GLY A 167 33.79 3.52 -19.82
C GLY A 167 33.43 2.50 -18.74
N TRP A 168 33.04 2.95 -17.52
CA TRP A 168 32.76 2.07 -16.38
C TRP A 168 31.35 1.45 -16.50
N VAL A 169 31.28 0.36 -17.27
CA VAL A 169 30.01 -0.34 -17.58
C VAL A 169 29.26 -0.87 -16.36
N TYR A 170 29.94 -1.00 -15.22
CA TYR A 170 29.30 -1.44 -13.96
C TYR A 170 28.31 -0.41 -13.37
N ALA A 171 28.32 0.84 -13.84
CA ALA A 171 27.40 1.86 -13.37
C ALA A 171 25.93 1.49 -13.62
N ASP A 172 25.62 0.80 -14.74
CA ASP A 172 24.27 0.34 -15.06
C ASP A 172 23.73 -0.72 -14.07
N PRO A 173 24.41 -1.85 -13.82
CA PRO A 173 23.95 -2.80 -12.81
C PRO A 173 23.96 -2.24 -11.38
N VAL A 174 24.84 -1.29 -11.06
CA VAL A 174 24.82 -0.62 -9.74
C VAL A 174 23.56 0.27 -9.61
N ALA A 175 23.24 1.07 -10.64
CA ALA A 175 22.01 1.85 -10.65
C ALA A 175 20.78 0.94 -10.56
N SER A 176 20.76 -0.19 -11.29
CA SER A 176 19.69 -1.18 -11.22
C SER A 176 19.50 -1.74 -9.81
N LEU A 177 20.60 -2.04 -9.09
CA LEU A 177 20.54 -2.49 -7.70
C LEU A 177 19.92 -1.44 -6.79
N LEU A 178 20.28 -0.18 -6.96
CA LEU A 178 19.72 0.93 -6.16
C LEU A 178 18.20 1.10 -6.42
N ILE A 179 17.79 1.01 -7.68
CA ILE A 179 16.37 1.02 -8.07
C ILE A 179 15.66 -0.19 -7.45
N GLY A 180 16.24 -1.39 -7.57
CA GLY A 180 15.69 -2.62 -6.98
C GLY A 180 15.54 -2.56 -5.46
N ILE A 181 16.49 -1.94 -4.74
CA ILE A 181 16.37 -1.70 -3.29
C ILE A 181 15.18 -0.78 -3.00
N GLY A 182 15.01 0.30 -3.77
CA GLY A 182 13.87 1.21 -3.65
C GLY A 182 12.54 0.48 -3.85
N ILE A 183 12.46 -0.40 -4.84
CA ILE A 183 11.28 -1.24 -5.10
C ILE A 183 10.98 -2.16 -3.91
N ILE A 184 12.00 -2.82 -3.34
CA ILE A 184 11.81 -3.69 -2.16
C ILE A 184 11.28 -2.89 -0.98
N ILE A 185 11.88 -1.75 -0.66
CA ILE A 185 11.46 -0.93 0.49
C ILE A 185 9.99 -0.49 0.32
N GLY A 186 9.61 -0.02 -0.87
CA GLY A 186 8.24 0.40 -1.17
C GLY A 186 7.25 -0.76 -1.09
N SER A 187 7.56 -1.91 -1.70
CA SER A 187 6.67 -3.07 -1.73
C SER A 187 6.50 -3.74 -0.37
N MET A 188 7.57 -3.80 0.45
CA MET A 188 7.50 -4.38 1.80
C MET A 188 6.49 -3.66 2.70
N GLY A 189 6.37 -2.33 2.59
CA GLY A 189 5.37 -1.55 3.33
C GLY A 189 3.94 -2.00 3.00
N VAL A 190 3.64 -2.09 1.71
CA VAL A 190 2.32 -2.52 1.22
C VAL A 190 2.00 -3.96 1.62
N VAL A 191 2.97 -4.87 1.46
CA VAL A 191 2.79 -6.29 1.85
C VAL A 191 2.57 -6.42 3.35
N LYS A 192 3.37 -5.71 4.17
CA LYS A 192 3.21 -5.73 5.64
C LYS A 192 1.83 -5.24 6.06
N GLU A 193 1.36 -4.11 5.55
CA GLU A 193 0.02 -3.58 5.86
C GLU A 193 -1.07 -4.56 5.45
N ALA A 194 -0.97 -5.12 4.25
CA ALA A 194 -1.94 -6.09 3.76
C ALA A 194 -1.96 -7.39 4.61
N LEU A 195 -0.79 -7.89 5.02
CA LEU A 195 -0.69 -9.04 5.92
C LEU A 195 -1.27 -8.75 7.30
N THR A 196 -1.08 -7.56 7.85
CA THR A 196 -1.72 -7.15 9.11
C THR A 196 -3.24 -7.28 9.04
N ILE A 197 -3.85 -6.91 7.90
CA ILE A 197 -5.30 -7.05 7.69
C ILE A 197 -5.71 -8.53 7.53
N PHE A 198 -4.92 -9.32 6.78
CA PHE A 198 -5.23 -10.74 6.58
C PHE A 198 -5.11 -11.59 7.84
N LEU A 199 -4.10 -11.31 8.64
CA LEU A 199 -3.83 -12.00 9.91
C LEU A 199 -4.69 -11.47 11.06
N GLU A 200 -5.63 -10.56 10.76
CA GLU A 200 -6.53 -9.96 11.76
C GLU A 200 -5.79 -9.32 12.93
N MET A 201 -4.58 -8.80 12.68
CA MET A 201 -3.79 -8.12 13.69
C MET A 201 -4.41 -6.77 14.05
N THR A 202 -4.12 -6.31 15.25
CA THR A 202 -4.52 -4.97 15.72
C THR A 202 -3.92 -3.89 14.80
N PRO A 203 -4.75 -3.00 14.23
CA PRO A 203 -4.26 -1.94 13.35
C PRO A 203 -3.44 -0.90 14.12
N GLU A 204 -2.54 -0.23 13.41
CA GLU A 204 -1.69 0.83 13.97
C GLU A 204 -2.54 1.94 14.62
N GLY A 205 -2.14 2.39 15.80
CA GLY A 205 -2.85 3.43 16.56
C GLY A 205 -3.97 2.91 17.47
N PHE A 206 -4.22 1.62 17.53
CA PHE A 206 -5.14 0.99 18.48
C PHE A 206 -4.38 0.15 19.51
N HIS A 207 -4.72 0.32 20.76
CA HIS A 207 -4.15 -0.44 21.89
C HIS A 207 -5.29 -1.04 22.71
N ALA A 208 -5.40 -2.36 22.73
CA ALA A 208 -6.52 -3.06 23.38
C ALA A 208 -6.60 -2.73 24.86
N GLU A 209 -5.46 -2.67 25.55
CA GLU A 209 -5.37 -2.36 26.98
C GLU A 209 -5.87 -0.94 27.31
N GLU A 210 -5.53 0.05 26.46
CA GLU A 210 -5.98 1.43 26.66
C GLU A 210 -7.48 1.57 26.43
N ILE A 211 -8.02 0.85 25.43
CA ILE A 211 -9.45 0.85 25.13
C ILE A 211 -10.21 0.14 26.26
N ALA A 212 -9.75 -1.04 26.69
CA ALA A 212 -10.33 -1.77 27.81
C ALA A 212 -10.36 -0.91 29.08
N LYS A 213 -9.24 -0.21 29.37
CA LYS A 213 -9.17 0.71 30.52
C LYS A 213 -10.21 1.84 30.42
N LYS A 214 -10.34 2.49 29.26
CA LYS A 214 -11.33 3.55 29.04
C LYS A 214 -12.76 3.04 29.22
N ILE A 215 -13.03 1.78 28.87
CA ILE A 215 -14.33 1.16 29.10
C ILE A 215 -14.51 0.88 30.60
N CYS A 216 -13.52 0.31 31.27
CA CYS A 216 -13.56 0.04 32.72
C CYS A 216 -13.66 1.32 33.58
N ASP A 217 -13.22 2.47 33.09
CA ASP A 217 -13.36 3.77 33.79
C ASP A 217 -14.82 4.26 33.85
N MET A 218 -15.77 3.60 33.14
CA MET A 218 -17.19 3.89 33.23
C MET A 218 -17.78 3.24 34.50
N PRO A 219 -18.55 4.00 35.31
CA PRO A 219 -19.00 3.51 36.64
C PRO A 219 -19.97 2.32 36.58
N GLU A 220 -20.58 2.08 35.41
CA GLU A 220 -21.49 0.95 35.21
C GLU A 220 -20.79 -0.37 34.87
N ILE A 221 -19.46 -0.33 34.60
CA ILE A 221 -18.67 -1.46 34.13
C ILE A 221 -17.85 -2.04 35.30
N MET A 222 -17.93 -3.35 35.49
CA MET A 222 -17.15 -4.10 36.47
C MET A 222 -15.86 -4.65 35.88
N GLY A 223 -15.86 -4.99 34.58
CA GLY A 223 -14.69 -5.53 33.90
C GLY A 223 -14.89 -5.65 32.41
N VAL A 224 -13.79 -5.83 31.72
CA VAL A 224 -13.73 -6.04 30.26
C VAL A 224 -12.74 -7.16 29.98
N HIS A 225 -13.13 -8.13 29.17
CA HIS A 225 -12.27 -9.23 28.74
C HIS A 225 -12.62 -9.67 27.32
N ASP A 226 -11.86 -10.61 26.78
CA ASP A 226 -12.01 -11.13 25.41
C ASP A 226 -12.03 -10.00 24.37
N VAL A 227 -11.04 -9.11 24.46
CA VAL A 227 -10.95 -7.93 23.62
C VAL A 227 -10.24 -8.27 22.32
N HIS A 228 -10.94 -8.10 21.21
CA HIS A 228 -10.37 -8.25 19.88
C HIS A 228 -10.53 -6.96 19.06
N ILE A 229 -9.45 -6.57 18.40
CA ILE A 229 -9.43 -5.40 17.51
C ILE A 229 -8.73 -5.81 16.22
N TRP A 230 -9.41 -5.72 15.11
CA TRP A 230 -8.85 -6.10 13.82
C TRP A 230 -9.33 -5.21 12.68
N SER A 231 -8.62 -5.24 11.57
CA SER A 231 -9.03 -4.57 10.33
C SER A 231 -9.81 -5.53 9.43
N VAL A 232 -11.03 -5.18 9.06
CA VAL A 232 -11.79 -5.88 8.02
C VAL A 232 -11.27 -5.50 6.63
N ALA A 233 -10.88 -4.22 6.45
CA ALA A 233 -10.27 -3.67 5.25
C ALA A 233 -9.47 -2.41 5.62
N HIS A 234 -8.76 -1.81 4.65
CA HIS A 234 -8.06 -0.54 4.88
C HIS A 234 -8.99 0.51 5.50
N LYS A 235 -8.60 1.07 6.65
CA LYS A 235 -9.37 2.05 7.44
C LYS A 235 -10.76 1.58 7.91
N ARG A 236 -11.00 0.28 7.97
CA ARG A 236 -12.24 -0.29 8.52
C ARG A 236 -11.92 -1.22 9.66
N VAL A 237 -11.98 -0.67 10.87
CA VAL A 237 -11.66 -1.37 12.12
C VAL A 237 -12.93 -1.99 12.69
N ALA A 238 -12.81 -3.22 13.15
CA ALA A 238 -13.81 -3.92 13.96
C ALA A 238 -13.28 -4.12 15.38
N PHE A 239 -14.21 -4.18 16.32
CA PHE A 239 -13.96 -4.37 17.74
C PHE A 239 -14.97 -5.37 18.31
N SER A 240 -14.52 -6.30 19.11
CA SER A 240 -15.39 -7.10 19.98
C SER A 240 -14.83 -7.17 21.39
N ALA A 241 -15.70 -7.26 22.38
CA ALA A 241 -15.34 -7.46 23.76
C ALA A 241 -16.50 -8.00 24.57
N HIS A 242 -16.18 -8.72 25.66
CA HIS A 242 -17.10 -9.07 26.72
C HIS A 242 -17.05 -7.99 27.81
N ILE A 243 -18.22 -7.52 28.22
CA ILE A 243 -18.40 -6.43 29.17
C ILE A 243 -19.13 -6.98 30.40
N TRP A 244 -18.41 -7.06 31.51
CA TRP A 244 -18.98 -7.49 32.76
C TRP A 244 -19.68 -6.33 33.49
N VAL A 245 -20.97 -6.53 33.80
CA VAL A 245 -21.85 -5.53 34.45
C VAL A 245 -22.65 -6.22 35.59
N HIS A 246 -23.19 -5.41 36.50
CA HIS A 246 -24.15 -5.92 37.44
C HIS A 246 -25.41 -6.45 36.77
N ASP A 247 -26.09 -7.42 37.41
CA ASP A 247 -27.42 -7.88 36.93
C ASP A 247 -28.39 -6.72 36.88
N GLN A 248 -28.88 -6.44 35.68
CA GLN A 248 -29.74 -5.30 35.37
C GLN A 248 -30.61 -5.58 34.16
N ARG A 249 -31.61 -4.72 33.94
CA ARG A 249 -32.49 -4.88 32.78
C ARG A 249 -31.77 -4.57 31.47
N LEU A 250 -32.13 -5.28 30.40
CA LEU A 250 -31.56 -5.07 29.07
C LEU A 250 -31.72 -3.60 28.59
N SER A 251 -32.78 -2.90 29.02
CA SER A 251 -32.99 -1.48 28.71
C SER A 251 -31.95 -0.55 29.36
N GLU A 252 -31.38 -0.94 30.50
CA GLU A 252 -30.32 -0.20 31.21
C GLU A 252 -28.99 -0.46 30.54
N VAL A 253 -28.71 -1.74 30.20
CA VAL A 253 -27.52 -2.16 29.41
C VAL A 253 -27.46 -1.39 28.09
N GLU A 254 -28.59 -1.18 27.41
CA GLU A 254 -28.66 -0.46 26.13
C GLU A 254 -28.09 0.97 26.24
N VAL A 255 -28.27 1.66 27.36
CA VAL A 255 -27.71 3.00 27.59
C VAL A 255 -26.18 2.94 27.66
N THR A 256 -25.64 1.97 28.41
CA THR A 256 -24.19 1.74 28.57
C THR A 256 -23.60 1.32 27.21
N ARG A 257 -24.25 0.40 26.49
CA ARG A 257 -23.83 -0.03 25.15
C ARG A 257 -23.65 1.17 24.21
N LYS A 258 -24.63 2.08 24.16
CA LYS A 258 -24.56 3.28 23.30
C LYS A 258 -23.44 4.24 23.70
N LYS A 259 -23.10 4.34 24.97
CA LYS A 259 -21.96 5.14 25.44
C LYS A 259 -20.63 4.55 24.91
N ILE A 260 -20.44 3.22 25.05
CA ILE A 260 -19.24 2.51 24.58
C ILE A 260 -19.15 2.63 23.04
N GLU A 261 -20.24 2.35 22.31
CA GLU A 261 -20.27 2.45 20.86
C GLU A 261 -19.91 3.85 20.35
N ARG A 262 -20.40 4.90 21.00
CA ARG A 262 -20.06 6.27 20.66
C ARG A 262 -18.57 6.54 20.84
N MET A 263 -18.02 6.16 22.00
CA MET A 263 -16.60 6.32 22.30
C MET A 263 -15.72 5.59 21.26
N LEU A 264 -16.05 4.34 20.94
CA LEU A 264 -15.31 3.54 19.95
C LEU A 264 -15.45 4.11 18.54
N SER A 265 -16.64 4.59 18.16
CA SER A 265 -16.88 5.24 16.87
C SER A 265 -16.08 6.54 16.72
N ASP A 266 -15.97 7.34 17.79
CA ASP A 266 -15.15 8.56 17.81
C ASP A 266 -13.65 8.23 17.67
N MET A 267 -13.23 7.03 18.06
CA MET A 267 -11.88 6.50 17.86
C MET A 267 -11.67 5.91 16.44
N GLY A 268 -12.72 5.83 15.62
CA GLY A 268 -12.63 5.30 14.25
C GLY A 268 -13.00 3.83 14.09
N VAL A 269 -13.58 3.18 15.10
CA VAL A 269 -14.09 1.81 14.99
C VAL A 269 -15.42 1.83 14.25
N GLY A 270 -15.49 1.09 13.14
CA GLY A 270 -16.66 1.08 12.26
C GLY A 270 -17.64 -0.08 12.48
N HIS A 271 -17.20 -1.16 13.14
CA HIS A 271 -18.03 -2.31 13.48
C HIS A 271 -17.76 -2.74 14.91
N ILE A 272 -18.79 -2.77 15.74
CA ILE A 272 -18.67 -2.98 17.18
C ILE A 272 -19.60 -4.11 17.59
N MET A 273 -19.05 -5.11 18.29
CA MET A 273 -19.78 -6.20 18.92
C MET A 273 -19.46 -6.21 20.40
N LEU A 274 -20.50 -6.10 21.25
CA LEU A 274 -20.35 -6.13 22.72
C LEU A 274 -21.26 -7.21 23.28
N GLN A 275 -20.66 -8.15 24.00
CA GLN A 275 -21.38 -9.14 24.77
C GLN A 275 -21.41 -8.70 26.23
N PHE A 276 -22.60 -8.51 26.79
CA PHE A 276 -22.75 -8.13 28.21
C PHE A 276 -22.98 -9.36 29.07
N GLU A 277 -22.27 -9.45 30.18
CA GLU A 277 -22.25 -10.58 31.08
C GLU A 277 -22.45 -10.13 32.55
N CYS A 278 -23.12 -10.95 33.36
CA CYS A 278 -23.36 -10.70 34.78
C CYS A 278 -22.41 -11.52 35.66
N ALA A 279 -21.56 -12.37 35.10
CA ALA A 279 -20.59 -13.19 35.79
C ALA A 279 -19.16 -12.75 35.44
N GLU A 280 -18.28 -12.89 36.44
CA GLU A 280 -16.84 -12.67 36.22
C GLU A 280 -16.26 -13.78 35.37
N CYS A 281 -15.37 -13.43 34.45
CA CYS A 281 -14.66 -14.41 33.65
C CYS A 281 -13.62 -15.15 34.48
N GLU A 282 -13.65 -16.47 34.45
CA GLU A 282 -12.71 -17.32 35.20
C GLU A 282 -11.24 -17.09 34.84
N ASN A 283 -10.96 -16.68 33.63
CA ASN A 283 -9.62 -16.46 33.09
C ASN A 283 -9.05 -15.05 33.33
N GLY A 284 -9.83 -14.08 33.78
CA GLY A 284 -9.43 -12.78 34.35
C GLY A 284 -8.54 -11.85 33.49
N GLY A 285 -8.27 -12.17 32.22
CA GLY A 285 -7.37 -11.43 31.34
C GLY A 285 -8.09 -10.68 30.22
N ILE A 286 -7.42 -9.66 29.66
CA ILE A 286 -7.94 -8.91 28.50
C ILE A 286 -8.06 -9.83 27.27
N TYR A 287 -7.17 -10.80 27.14
CA TYR A 287 -7.13 -11.77 26.05
C TYR A 287 -7.53 -13.15 26.56
N CYS A 288 -8.60 -13.71 26.03
CA CYS A 288 -8.98 -15.10 26.29
C CYS A 288 -8.30 -16.03 25.26
N GLN A 289 -7.89 -17.24 25.70
CA GLN A 289 -7.36 -18.25 24.78
C GLN A 289 -8.53 -18.83 23.98
N ILE A 290 -8.35 -18.89 22.67
CA ILE A 290 -9.26 -19.60 21.76
C ILE A 290 -8.84 -21.07 21.80
N ASP A 291 -9.66 -21.94 22.42
CA ASP A 291 -9.47 -23.40 22.43
C ASP A 291 -9.78 -24.02 21.07
#